data_b3e1378fd41ff0d3850d5cf4b9c70161
#
_entry.id   b3e1378fd41ff0d3850d5cf4b9c70161
#
_cell.length_a   1.000
_cell.length_b   1.000
_cell.length_c   1.000
_cell.angle_alpha   90.00
_cell.angle_beta   90.00
_cell.angle_gamma   90.00
#
_symmetry.space_group_name_H-M   'P 1'
#
loop_
_entity.id
_entity.type
_entity.pdbx_description
1 polymer ?
#
loop_
_entity_poly.entity_id
_entity_poly.type
_entity_poly.pdbx_seq_one_letter_code
_entity_poly.pdbx_strand_id
1 'polypeptide(L)'
;MDPTLIVITGPTASGKSALAIETALRLNTEIISADSRQIYTGIPIVTAMPTPQELASVPHHLIDMLPLDAYYSASMYEESALRIATEIMEKHGVAVVCGGSMMYVDALCNGIDELPTVPDEIRHGLEAELAEKGQEWLAEELRRLDPEYYSKVDLRNTKRVFHAVEIIRAAGQSYTSLRTGQRRRRPFRIRKYILAPERPVLFERINTRVDAMVRAGLEEEARSVYHLRHLNSLNTVGLKEMFAWFDGTMQRTEAIERIKKNTRVYAKKQMTWWARDKEIIPLDSTSSRIELE
;
A
#
# COMPACT_ATOMS: atom_id res chain seq x y z
N MET A 1 -22.29 -19.19 10.74
CA MET A 1 -21.11 -18.51 11.30
C MET A 1 -21.30 -17.02 11.10
N ASP A 2 -20.87 -16.19 12.06
CA ASP A 2 -20.87 -14.75 11.81
C ASP A 2 -19.95 -14.42 10.64
N PRO A 3 -20.34 -13.52 9.73
CA PRO A 3 -19.50 -13.11 8.62
C PRO A 3 -18.10 -12.68 9.11
N THR A 4 -17.06 -13.25 8.53
CA THR A 4 -15.70 -13.05 9.03
C THR A 4 -14.74 -12.62 7.93
N LEU A 5 -14.00 -11.54 8.18
CA LEU A 5 -12.89 -11.07 7.34
C LEU A 5 -11.57 -11.55 7.93
N ILE A 6 -10.86 -12.39 7.18
CA ILE A 6 -9.49 -12.84 7.51
C ILE A 6 -8.51 -11.93 6.81
N VAL A 7 -7.69 -11.22 7.57
CA VAL A 7 -6.67 -10.32 7.03
C VAL A 7 -5.29 -10.95 7.24
N ILE A 8 -4.61 -11.29 6.16
CA ILE A 8 -3.27 -11.85 6.16
C ILE A 8 -2.30 -10.77 5.70
N THR A 9 -1.52 -10.28 6.63
CA THR A 9 -0.55 -9.21 6.38
C THR A 9 0.86 -9.62 6.75
N GLY A 10 1.81 -8.74 6.50
CA GLY A 10 3.22 -8.95 6.78
C GLY A 10 4.11 -8.18 5.79
N PRO A 11 5.42 -8.15 6.05
CA PRO A 11 6.35 -7.48 5.15
C PRO A 11 6.38 -8.16 3.77
N THR A 12 6.88 -7.42 2.79
CA THR A 12 7.16 -8.02 1.47
C THR A 12 8.11 -9.21 1.64
N ALA A 13 7.93 -10.26 0.82
CA ALA A 13 8.67 -11.52 0.88
C ALA A 13 8.45 -12.37 2.16
N SER A 14 7.40 -12.11 2.96
CA SER A 14 7.09 -12.93 4.15
C SER A 14 6.46 -14.30 3.83
N GLY A 15 5.87 -14.48 2.63
CA GLY A 15 5.12 -15.69 2.26
C GLY A 15 3.59 -15.54 2.38
N LYS A 16 3.09 -14.34 2.70
CA LYS A 16 1.65 -14.08 2.91
C LYS A 16 0.74 -14.50 1.75
N SER A 17 1.20 -14.35 0.49
CA SER A 17 0.37 -14.70 -0.68
C SER A 17 0.11 -16.21 -0.75
N ALA A 18 1.12 -17.05 -0.53
CA ALA A 18 0.95 -18.50 -0.50
C ALA A 18 -0.03 -18.92 0.63
N LEU A 19 0.12 -18.36 1.82
CA LEU A 19 -0.79 -18.61 2.94
C LEU A 19 -2.22 -18.15 2.63
N ALA A 20 -2.39 -17.02 1.94
CA ALA A 20 -3.71 -16.51 1.56
C ALA A 20 -4.40 -17.44 0.56
N ILE A 21 -3.67 -17.91 -0.44
CA ILE A 21 -4.19 -18.86 -1.44
C ILE A 21 -4.59 -20.19 -0.76
N GLU A 22 -3.71 -20.75 0.07
CA GLU A 22 -4.03 -21.98 0.82
C GLU A 22 -5.27 -21.80 1.70
N THR A 23 -5.33 -20.67 2.42
CA THR A 23 -6.48 -20.36 3.28
C THR A 23 -7.77 -20.22 2.47
N ALA A 24 -7.74 -19.52 1.34
CA ALA A 24 -8.91 -19.32 0.49
C ALA A 24 -9.39 -20.62 -0.16
N LEU A 25 -8.47 -21.47 -0.64
CA LEU A 25 -8.80 -22.80 -1.18
C LEU A 25 -9.49 -23.68 -0.11
N ARG A 26 -8.93 -23.74 1.10
CA ARG A 26 -9.46 -24.55 2.19
C ARG A 26 -10.83 -24.08 2.65
N LEU A 27 -11.06 -22.76 2.67
CA LEU A 27 -12.32 -22.17 3.10
C LEU A 27 -13.32 -22.01 1.96
N ASN A 28 -12.96 -22.44 0.75
CA ASN A 28 -13.74 -22.26 -0.47
C ASN A 28 -14.22 -20.82 -0.64
N THR A 29 -13.28 -19.85 -0.60
CA THR A 29 -13.57 -18.42 -0.67
C THR A 29 -12.62 -17.72 -1.63
N GLU A 30 -12.71 -16.38 -1.69
CA GLU A 30 -12.01 -15.52 -2.64
C GLU A 30 -11.06 -14.56 -1.90
N ILE A 31 -10.07 -14.02 -2.62
CA ILE A 31 -9.03 -13.14 -2.07
C ILE A 31 -9.24 -11.70 -2.55
N ILE A 32 -9.13 -10.74 -1.63
CA ILE A 32 -9.08 -9.31 -1.92
C ILE A 32 -7.63 -8.85 -1.72
N SER A 33 -6.99 -8.34 -2.77
CA SER A 33 -5.64 -7.79 -2.67
C SER A 33 -5.65 -6.46 -1.89
N ALA A 34 -4.76 -6.34 -0.91
CA ALA A 34 -4.46 -5.10 -0.21
C ALA A 34 -3.05 -4.61 -0.52
N ASP A 35 -2.71 -4.58 -1.82
CA ASP A 35 -1.46 -4.02 -2.33
C ASP A 35 -1.74 -2.84 -3.25
N SER A 36 -1.24 -1.65 -2.87
CA SER A 36 -1.50 -0.40 -3.58
C SER A 36 -0.76 -0.27 -4.93
N ARG A 37 0.01 -1.27 -5.31
CA ARG A 37 0.72 -1.29 -6.61
C ARG A 37 0.23 -2.42 -7.52
N GLN A 38 -0.14 -3.56 -6.96
CA GLN A 38 -0.70 -4.67 -7.72
C GLN A 38 -2.07 -4.37 -8.37
N ILE A 39 -2.74 -3.30 -7.97
CA ILE A 39 -4.00 -2.88 -8.59
C ILE A 39 -3.80 -2.34 -10.02
N TYR A 40 -2.60 -1.86 -10.34
CA TYR A 40 -2.28 -1.28 -11.65
C TYR A 40 -1.81 -2.33 -12.64
N THR A 41 -2.25 -2.20 -13.90
CA THR A 41 -1.85 -3.05 -15.02
C THR A 41 -0.44 -2.71 -15.53
N GLY A 42 0.20 -3.68 -16.19
CA GLY A 42 1.45 -3.46 -16.94
C GLY A 42 2.73 -3.44 -16.11
N ILE A 43 2.67 -3.72 -14.80
CA ILE A 43 3.84 -3.77 -13.91
C ILE A 43 3.86 -5.01 -13.00
N PRO A 44 3.60 -6.22 -13.53
CA PRO A 44 3.46 -7.43 -12.72
C PRO A 44 4.76 -7.86 -12.03
N ILE A 45 5.92 -7.66 -12.65
CA ILE A 45 7.20 -8.13 -12.10
C ILE A 45 7.60 -7.29 -10.90
N VAL A 46 7.65 -5.96 -11.04
CA VAL A 46 8.08 -5.07 -9.94
C VAL A 46 7.14 -5.12 -8.75
N THR A 47 5.86 -5.35 -8.98
CA THR A 47 4.84 -5.48 -7.91
C THR A 47 4.80 -6.88 -7.31
N ALA A 48 5.53 -7.83 -7.91
CA ALA A 48 5.49 -9.26 -7.59
C ALA A 48 4.04 -9.77 -7.51
N MET A 49 3.31 -9.51 -8.56
CA MET A 49 1.95 -9.99 -8.74
C MET A 49 1.90 -11.53 -8.66
N PRO A 50 0.82 -12.12 -8.16
CA PRO A 50 0.64 -13.57 -8.24
C PRO A 50 0.77 -14.07 -9.67
N THR A 51 1.32 -15.26 -9.81
CA THR A 51 1.49 -15.93 -11.13
C THR A 51 0.13 -16.23 -11.76
N PRO A 52 0.07 -16.44 -13.09
CA PRO A 52 -1.16 -16.86 -13.74
C PRO A 52 -1.77 -18.15 -13.15
N GLN A 53 -0.93 -19.08 -12.69
CA GLN A 53 -1.40 -20.30 -12.02
C GLN A 53 -2.04 -19.99 -10.66
N GLU A 54 -1.44 -19.09 -9.87
CA GLU A 54 -2.00 -18.65 -8.58
C GLU A 54 -3.32 -17.92 -8.78
N LEU A 55 -3.41 -17.01 -9.76
CA LEU A 55 -4.64 -16.30 -10.10
C LEU A 55 -5.75 -17.23 -10.59
N ALA A 56 -5.39 -18.30 -11.31
CA ALA A 56 -6.34 -19.31 -11.78
C ALA A 56 -6.82 -20.25 -10.67
N SER A 57 -6.07 -20.39 -9.58
CA SER A 57 -6.42 -21.29 -8.47
C SER A 57 -7.50 -20.74 -7.55
N VAL A 58 -7.54 -19.44 -7.36
CA VAL A 58 -8.50 -18.72 -6.48
C VAL A 58 -8.84 -17.37 -7.11
N PRO A 59 -10.11 -16.96 -7.11
CA PRO A 59 -10.47 -15.60 -7.56
C PRO A 59 -9.77 -14.53 -6.71
N HIS A 60 -9.15 -13.56 -7.39
CA HIS A 60 -8.51 -12.41 -6.77
C HIS A 60 -9.18 -11.13 -7.21
N HIS A 61 -9.47 -10.24 -6.27
CA HIS A 61 -10.07 -8.94 -6.49
C HIS A 61 -9.08 -7.81 -6.22
N LEU A 62 -9.30 -6.65 -6.83
CA LEU A 62 -8.49 -5.44 -6.68
C LEU A 62 -7.01 -5.66 -7.07
N ILE A 63 -6.81 -6.38 -8.16
CA ILE A 63 -5.51 -6.69 -8.74
C ILE A 63 -5.58 -6.53 -10.25
N ASP A 64 -4.54 -5.96 -10.88
CA ASP A 64 -4.39 -5.83 -12.34
C ASP A 64 -5.62 -5.26 -13.07
N MET A 65 -6.21 -4.18 -12.54
CA MET A 65 -7.49 -3.68 -13.03
C MET A 65 -7.49 -2.20 -13.45
N LEU A 66 -6.50 -1.42 -13.03
CA LEU A 66 -6.48 0.01 -13.31
C LEU A 66 -5.31 0.39 -14.23
N PRO A 67 -5.52 1.31 -15.18
CA PRO A 67 -4.42 1.88 -15.94
C PRO A 67 -3.50 2.70 -15.02
N LEU A 68 -2.24 2.87 -15.43
CA LEU A 68 -1.20 3.51 -14.62
C LEU A 68 -1.47 4.98 -14.27
N ASP A 69 -2.26 5.68 -15.06
CA ASP A 69 -2.65 7.08 -14.86
C ASP A 69 -3.89 7.23 -13.97
N ALA A 70 -4.58 6.14 -13.64
CA ALA A 70 -5.74 6.20 -12.77
C ALA A 70 -5.37 6.63 -11.35
N TYR A 71 -6.18 7.53 -10.80
CA TYR A 71 -6.11 7.88 -9.39
C TYR A 71 -6.85 6.82 -8.55
N TYR A 72 -6.19 6.31 -7.52
CA TYR A 72 -6.80 5.38 -6.57
C TYR A 72 -6.28 5.59 -5.15
N SER A 73 -7.18 5.99 -4.27
CA SER A 73 -6.88 6.36 -2.88
C SER A 73 -7.19 5.23 -1.90
N ALA A 74 -6.76 5.39 -0.64
CA ALA A 74 -7.12 4.46 0.43
C ALA A 74 -8.63 4.48 0.75
N SER A 75 -9.31 5.61 0.54
CA SER A 75 -10.77 5.72 0.68
C SER A 75 -11.50 4.95 -0.42
N MET A 76 -11.07 5.07 -1.68
CA MET A 76 -11.62 4.29 -2.79
C MET A 76 -11.37 2.79 -2.61
N TYR A 77 -10.20 2.43 -2.04
CA TYR A 77 -9.91 1.05 -1.66
C TYR A 77 -10.88 0.55 -0.58
N GLU A 78 -11.09 1.33 0.49
CA GLU A 78 -12.03 0.98 1.56
C GLU A 78 -13.41 0.68 0.99
N GLU A 79 -13.97 1.57 0.18
CA GLU A 79 -15.28 1.42 -0.43
C GLU A 79 -15.37 0.16 -1.30
N SER A 80 -14.42 0.00 -2.22
CA SER A 80 -14.38 -1.15 -3.14
C SER A 80 -14.20 -2.46 -2.39
N ALA A 81 -13.26 -2.50 -1.42
CA ALA A 81 -12.95 -3.71 -0.67
C ALA A 81 -14.09 -4.10 0.27
N LEU A 82 -14.79 -3.14 0.88
CA LEU A 82 -15.96 -3.42 1.73
C LEU A 82 -17.10 -4.03 0.93
N ARG A 83 -17.42 -3.46 -0.24
CA ARG A 83 -18.45 -4.00 -1.14
C ARG A 83 -18.11 -5.44 -1.54
N ILE A 84 -16.91 -5.68 -2.04
CA ILE A 84 -16.47 -7.00 -2.46
C ILE A 84 -16.44 -7.99 -1.29
N ALA A 85 -15.92 -7.58 -0.12
CA ALA A 85 -15.90 -8.43 1.07
C ALA A 85 -17.31 -8.83 1.51
N THR A 86 -18.28 -7.92 1.44
CA THR A 86 -19.68 -8.22 1.75
C THR A 86 -20.25 -9.26 0.79
N GLU A 87 -20.07 -9.06 -0.53
CA GLU A 87 -20.51 -10.01 -1.57
C GLU A 87 -19.89 -11.41 -1.39
N ILE A 88 -18.59 -11.48 -1.06
CA ILE A 88 -17.91 -12.76 -0.79
C ILE A 88 -18.45 -13.41 0.50
N MET A 89 -18.61 -12.64 1.56
CA MET A 89 -19.11 -13.18 2.83
C MET A 89 -20.58 -13.63 2.75
N GLU A 90 -21.41 -13.00 1.94
CA GLU A 90 -22.78 -13.46 1.65
C GLU A 90 -22.79 -14.86 1.00
N LYS A 91 -21.83 -15.15 0.12
CA LYS A 91 -21.71 -16.44 -0.56
C LYS A 91 -21.02 -17.53 0.27
N HIS A 92 -19.95 -17.15 0.97
CA HIS A 92 -19.01 -18.11 1.56
C HIS A 92 -18.92 -18.00 3.10
N GLY A 93 -19.57 -17.01 3.73
CA GLY A 93 -19.47 -16.72 5.16
C GLY A 93 -18.13 -16.10 5.58
N VAL A 94 -17.12 -16.14 4.73
CA VAL A 94 -15.77 -15.66 5.01
C VAL A 94 -15.14 -15.05 3.77
N ALA A 95 -14.36 -13.97 3.94
CA ALA A 95 -13.52 -13.38 2.88
C ALA A 95 -12.07 -13.30 3.36
N VAL A 96 -11.11 -13.44 2.44
CA VAL A 96 -9.67 -13.33 2.74
C VAL A 96 -9.12 -12.05 2.13
N VAL A 97 -8.44 -11.25 2.94
CA VAL A 97 -7.66 -10.08 2.49
C VAL A 97 -6.18 -10.40 2.60
N CYS A 98 -5.42 -10.15 1.53
CA CYS A 98 -3.99 -10.38 1.52
C CYS A 98 -3.24 -9.13 1.02
N GLY A 99 -2.33 -8.60 1.83
CA GLY A 99 -1.49 -7.50 1.37
C GLY A 99 -0.62 -6.86 2.42
N GLY A 100 0.27 -6.00 1.94
CA GLY A 100 1.24 -5.28 2.76
C GLY A 100 1.06 -3.76 2.76
N SER A 101 0.03 -3.22 2.09
CA SER A 101 -0.26 -1.78 2.08
C SER A 101 -0.97 -1.38 3.36
N MET A 102 -0.20 -0.85 4.29
CA MET A 102 -0.63 -0.49 5.64
C MET A 102 -1.89 0.38 5.66
N MET A 103 -1.92 1.40 4.81
CA MET A 103 -3.07 2.31 4.72
C MET A 103 -4.34 1.62 4.19
N TYR A 104 -4.20 0.66 3.26
CA TYR A 104 -5.34 -0.07 2.73
C TYR A 104 -5.96 -1.00 3.78
N VAL A 105 -5.11 -1.76 4.47
CA VAL A 105 -5.56 -2.65 5.55
C VAL A 105 -6.21 -1.84 6.68
N ASP A 106 -5.60 -0.72 7.08
CA ASP A 106 -6.17 0.14 8.13
C ASP A 106 -7.50 0.75 7.69
N ALA A 107 -7.60 1.27 6.47
CA ALA A 107 -8.85 1.81 5.94
C ALA A 107 -9.97 0.76 5.93
N LEU A 108 -9.69 -0.44 5.43
CA LEU A 108 -10.67 -1.53 5.41
C LEU A 108 -11.08 -1.97 6.82
N CYS A 109 -10.14 -2.14 7.74
CA CYS A 109 -10.42 -2.66 9.08
C CYS A 109 -11.01 -1.62 10.03
N ASN A 110 -10.48 -0.40 9.98
CA ASN A 110 -10.77 0.64 10.97
C ASN A 110 -11.59 1.81 10.42
N GLY A 111 -11.70 1.92 9.11
CA GLY A 111 -12.20 3.11 8.43
C GLY A 111 -11.12 4.18 8.23
N ILE A 112 -11.35 5.05 7.29
CA ILE A 112 -10.53 6.25 7.06
C ILE A 112 -11.42 7.49 7.15
N ASP A 113 -10.84 8.59 7.65
CA ASP A 113 -11.55 9.86 7.67
C ASP A 113 -11.87 10.31 6.24
N GLU A 114 -13.09 10.82 6.03
CA GLU A 114 -13.51 11.36 4.75
C GLU A 114 -12.88 12.74 4.55
N LEU A 115 -11.84 12.76 3.71
CA LEU A 115 -11.22 14.00 3.29
C LEU A 115 -11.81 14.41 1.94
N PRO A 116 -12.02 15.71 1.69
CA PRO A 116 -12.55 16.18 0.43
C PRO A 116 -11.59 15.86 -0.72
N THR A 117 -12.16 15.59 -1.88
CA THR A 117 -11.38 15.54 -3.13
C THR A 117 -10.83 16.93 -3.42
N VAL A 118 -9.54 17.05 -3.59
CA VAL A 118 -8.88 18.32 -3.91
C VAL A 118 -9.02 18.58 -5.41
N PRO A 119 -9.66 19.69 -5.84
CA PRO A 119 -9.66 20.10 -7.24
C PRO A 119 -8.24 20.30 -7.78
N ASP A 120 -8.02 19.94 -9.04
CA ASP A 120 -6.71 20.07 -9.69
C ASP A 120 -6.20 21.52 -9.70
N GLU A 121 -7.09 22.51 -9.81
CA GLU A 121 -6.77 23.93 -9.74
C GLU A 121 -6.12 24.31 -8.41
N ILE A 122 -6.64 23.81 -7.28
CA ILE A 122 -6.08 24.05 -5.95
C ILE A 122 -4.70 23.38 -5.84
N ARG A 123 -4.57 22.15 -6.33
CA ARG A 123 -3.31 21.41 -6.30
C ARG A 123 -2.23 22.08 -7.14
N HIS A 124 -2.51 22.38 -8.39
CA HIS A 124 -1.57 23.04 -9.30
C HIS A 124 -1.20 24.46 -8.81
N GLY A 125 -2.18 25.20 -8.27
CA GLY A 125 -1.90 26.50 -7.66
C GLY A 125 -0.94 26.39 -6.47
N LEU A 126 -1.14 25.41 -5.58
CA LEU A 126 -0.25 25.18 -4.44
C LEU A 126 1.14 24.68 -4.84
N GLU A 127 1.23 23.83 -5.90
CA GLU A 127 2.50 23.40 -6.48
C GLU A 127 3.32 24.58 -7.03
N ALA A 128 2.67 25.48 -7.75
CA ALA A 128 3.32 26.69 -8.28
C ALA A 128 3.81 27.60 -7.14
N GLU A 129 3.00 27.83 -6.12
CA GLU A 129 3.41 28.62 -4.95
C GLU A 129 4.57 27.95 -4.19
N LEU A 130 4.55 26.64 -4.03
CA LEU A 130 5.65 25.89 -3.39
C LEU A 130 6.96 26.01 -4.21
N ALA A 131 6.86 25.95 -5.54
CA ALA A 131 8.01 26.07 -6.42
C ALA A 131 8.62 27.50 -6.36
N GLU A 132 7.78 28.53 -6.23
CA GLU A 132 8.21 29.93 -6.16
C GLU A 132 8.74 30.30 -4.76
N LYS A 133 8.00 29.92 -3.68
CA LYS A 133 8.21 30.45 -2.32
C LYS A 133 8.96 29.48 -1.39
N GLY A 134 9.08 28.22 -1.79
CA GLY A 134 9.85 27.21 -1.06
C GLY A 134 9.12 26.53 0.12
N GLN A 135 9.82 25.60 0.76
CA GLN A 135 9.26 24.73 1.80
C GLN A 135 8.95 25.49 3.12
N GLU A 136 9.74 26.48 3.45
CA GLU A 136 9.54 27.28 4.67
C GLU A 136 8.22 28.04 4.61
N TRP A 137 7.91 28.63 3.45
CA TRP A 137 6.62 29.27 3.23
C TRP A 137 5.45 28.29 3.38
N LEU A 138 5.57 27.08 2.85
CA LEU A 138 4.52 26.06 2.95
C LEU A 138 4.27 25.65 4.42
N ALA A 139 5.33 25.53 5.21
CA ALA A 139 5.22 25.24 6.63
C ALA A 139 4.55 26.38 7.40
N GLU A 140 4.88 27.64 7.08
CA GLU A 140 4.28 28.83 7.68
C GLU A 140 2.81 28.97 7.29
N GLU A 141 2.46 28.66 6.05
CA GLU A 141 1.06 28.61 5.59
C GLU A 141 0.26 27.58 6.39
N LEU A 142 0.82 26.37 6.61
CA LEU A 142 0.20 25.38 7.48
C LEU A 142 0.04 25.90 8.91
N ARG A 143 1.05 26.60 9.46
CA ARG A 143 0.97 27.18 10.80
C ARG A 143 -0.19 28.18 10.93
N ARG A 144 -0.40 28.98 9.90
CA ARG A 144 -1.49 29.96 9.83
C ARG A 144 -2.86 29.30 9.73
N LEU A 145 -2.98 28.21 8.93
CA LEU A 145 -4.24 27.55 8.61
C LEU A 145 -4.65 26.52 9.67
N ASP A 146 -3.70 25.81 10.26
CA ASP A 146 -3.91 24.77 11.27
C ASP A 146 -2.72 24.69 12.24
N PRO A 147 -2.66 25.58 13.25
CA PRO A 147 -1.57 25.56 14.22
C PRO A 147 -1.46 24.25 15.00
N GLU A 148 -2.58 23.56 15.19
CA GLU A 148 -2.61 22.29 15.92
C GLU A 148 -1.93 21.19 15.13
N TYR A 149 -2.23 21.05 13.84
CA TYR A 149 -1.56 20.07 13.00
C TYR A 149 -0.09 20.42 12.77
N TYR A 150 0.22 21.71 12.60
CA TYR A 150 1.60 22.19 12.48
C TYR A 150 2.48 21.72 13.64
N SER A 151 1.96 21.75 14.87
CA SER A 151 2.71 21.34 16.07
C SER A 151 3.00 19.83 16.14
N LYS A 152 2.27 19.01 15.36
CA LYS A 152 2.32 17.53 15.40
C LYS A 152 3.02 16.91 14.19
N VAL A 153 3.01 17.60 13.05
CA VAL A 153 3.55 17.07 11.80
C VAL A 153 5.07 17.22 11.73
N ASP A 154 5.77 16.23 11.11
CA ASP A 154 7.17 16.43 10.74
C ASP A 154 7.25 17.40 9.56
N LEU A 155 7.64 18.63 9.84
CA LEU A 155 7.74 19.71 8.84
C LEU A 155 8.76 19.42 7.73
N ARG A 156 9.73 18.53 7.95
CA ARG A 156 10.66 18.09 6.91
C ARG A 156 9.98 17.16 5.87
N ASN A 157 8.81 16.64 6.21
CA ASN A 157 8.00 15.87 5.28
C ASN A 157 7.10 16.79 4.45
N THR A 158 7.69 17.48 3.47
CA THR A 158 7.01 18.42 2.59
C THR A 158 5.72 17.86 1.99
N LYS A 159 5.70 16.57 1.64
CA LYS A 159 4.49 15.93 1.09
C LYS A 159 3.33 15.91 2.07
N ARG A 160 3.59 15.69 3.37
CA ARG A 160 2.53 15.72 4.39
C ARG A 160 2.05 17.13 4.68
N VAL A 161 2.96 18.10 4.69
CA VAL A 161 2.62 19.51 4.87
C VAL A 161 1.78 19.99 3.68
N PHE A 162 2.22 19.69 2.47
CA PHE A 162 1.50 19.99 1.22
C PHE A 162 0.09 19.40 1.24
N HIS A 163 -0.03 18.10 1.53
CA HIS A 163 -1.32 17.42 1.58
C HIS A 163 -2.27 18.04 2.61
N ALA A 164 -1.79 18.45 3.78
CA ALA A 164 -2.63 19.13 4.75
C ALA A 164 -3.13 20.47 4.22
N VAL A 165 -2.24 21.30 3.63
CA VAL A 165 -2.60 22.61 3.09
C VAL A 165 -3.59 22.50 1.93
N GLU A 166 -3.38 21.54 0.98
CA GLU A 166 -4.32 21.35 -0.14
C GLU A 166 -5.72 20.94 0.34
N ILE A 167 -5.80 20.06 1.36
CA ILE A 167 -7.08 19.63 1.96
C ILE A 167 -7.75 20.81 2.67
N ILE A 168 -7.03 21.60 3.44
CA ILE A 168 -7.57 22.79 4.13
C ILE A 168 -8.14 23.79 3.12
N ARG A 169 -7.40 24.04 2.04
CA ARG A 169 -7.86 24.95 0.97
C ARG A 169 -9.10 24.43 0.25
N ALA A 170 -9.19 23.13 0.04
CA ALA A 170 -10.36 22.52 -0.59
C ALA A 170 -11.57 22.48 0.32
N ALA A 171 -11.37 22.21 1.61
CA ALA A 171 -12.45 22.05 2.58
C ALA A 171 -12.92 23.37 3.23
N GLY A 172 -12.05 24.39 3.30
CA GLY A 172 -12.29 25.60 4.09
C GLY A 172 -12.28 25.34 5.61
N GLN A 173 -11.77 24.21 6.06
CA GLN A 173 -11.72 23.79 7.47
C GLN A 173 -10.32 23.28 7.80
N SER A 174 -9.93 23.28 9.09
CA SER A 174 -8.61 22.78 9.51
C SER A 174 -8.48 21.27 9.23
N TYR A 175 -7.28 20.84 8.89
CA TYR A 175 -6.98 19.43 8.67
C TYR A 175 -7.19 18.60 9.95
N THR A 176 -6.90 19.19 11.10
CA THR A 176 -7.16 18.60 12.42
C THR A 176 -8.64 18.30 12.63
N SER A 177 -9.55 19.22 12.28
CA SER A 177 -11.00 19.00 12.46
C SER A 177 -11.56 17.91 11.54
N LEU A 178 -10.98 17.73 10.35
CA LEU A 178 -11.37 16.71 9.39
C LEU A 178 -10.84 15.31 9.77
N ARG A 179 -9.78 15.25 10.58
CA ARG A 179 -9.18 13.99 11.03
C ARG A 179 -9.69 13.59 12.40
N THR A 180 -10.83 12.94 12.42
CA THR A 180 -11.44 12.47 13.68
C THR A 180 -10.71 11.28 14.26
N GLY A 181 -10.06 10.46 13.43
CA GLY A 181 -9.39 9.22 13.84
C GLY A 181 -10.34 8.18 14.44
N GLN A 182 -11.64 8.34 14.23
CA GLN A 182 -12.63 7.44 14.78
C GLN A 182 -12.64 6.11 14.04
N ARG A 183 -12.52 5.02 14.79
CA ARG A 183 -12.67 3.68 14.21
C ARG A 183 -14.13 3.45 13.83
N ARG A 184 -14.37 3.08 12.59
CA ARG A 184 -15.69 2.67 12.09
C ARG A 184 -15.94 1.22 12.46
N ARG A 185 -17.06 0.95 13.08
CA ARG A 185 -17.48 -0.41 13.39
C ARG A 185 -17.87 -1.14 12.11
N ARG A 186 -17.32 -2.34 11.89
CA ARG A 186 -17.69 -3.18 10.74
C ARG A 186 -18.80 -4.15 11.10
N PRO A 187 -19.70 -4.49 10.16
CA PRO A 187 -20.81 -5.41 10.43
C PRO A 187 -20.40 -6.89 10.39
N PHE A 188 -19.11 -7.19 10.50
CA PHE A 188 -18.52 -8.53 10.48
C PHE A 188 -17.34 -8.63 11.45
N ARG A 189 -16.94 -9.86 11.78
CA ARG A 189 -15.74 -10.08 12.58
C ARG A 189 -14.50 -9.85 11.74
N ILE A 190 -13.45 -9.30 12.34
CA ILE A 190 -12.15 -9.13 11.69
C ILE A 190 -11.13 -9.93 12.48
N ARG A 191 -10.43 -10.84 11.79
CA ARG A 191 -9.28 -11.56 12.34
C ARG A 191 -8.03 -11.21 11.54
N LYS A 192 -7.09 -10.55 12.20
CA LYS A 192 -5.85 -10.08 11.58
C LYS A 192 -4.70 -11.00 11.96
N TYR A 193 -3.97 -11.47 10.95
CA TYR A 193 -2.80 -12.32 11.10
C TYR A 193 -1.59 -11.68 10.44
N ILE A 194 -0.41 -11.84 11.06
CA ILE A 194 0.84 -11.34 10.51
C ILE A 194 1.87 -12.46 10.36
N LEU A 195 2.40 -12.61 9.15
CA LEU A 195 3.60 -13.40 8.90
C LEU A 195 4.83 -12.52 9.07
N ALA A 196 5.62 -12.77 10.09
CA ALA A 196 6.79 -11.98 10.44
C ALA A 196 8.04 -12.87 10.60
N PRO A 197 8.64 -13.33 9.47
CA PRO A 197 9.89 -14.10 9.54
C PRO A 197 10.99 -13.34 10.27
N GLU A 198 11.91 -14.07 10.88
CA GLU A 198 13.10 -13.47 11.46
C GLU A 198 13.84 -12.59 10.45
N ARG A 199 14.38 -11.48 10.93
CA ARG A 199 14.98 -10.45 10.08
C ARG A 199 16.07 -10.95 9.11
N PRO A 200 17.00 -11.84 9.49
CA PRO A 200 17.97 -12.38 8.55
C PRO A 200 17.31 -13.15 7.41
N VAL A 201 16.36 -14.04 7.73
CA VAL A 201 15.60 -14.84 6.76
C VAL A 201 14.80 -13.95 5.81
N LEU A 202 14.12 -12.93 6.36
CA LEU A 202 13.36 -11.98 5.56
C LEU A 202 14.26 -11.23 4.57
N PHE A 203 15.45 -10.80 5.01
CA PHE A 203 16.37 -10.05 4.16
C PHE A 203 16.97 -10.90 3.05
N GLU A 204 17.27 -12.16 3.32
CA GLU A 204 17.70 -13.11 2.30
C GLU A 204 16.59 -13.36 1.26
N ARG A 205 15.36 -13.61 1.71
CA ARG A 205 14.19 -13.77 0.81
C ARG A 205 13.97 -12.52 -0.06
N ILE A 206 14.14 -11.32 0.50
CA ILE A 206 14.03 -10.07 -0.27
C ILE A 206 15.12 -10.00 -1.34
N ASN A 207 16.37 -10.29 -1.00
CA ASN A 207 17.47 -10.24 -1.97
C ASN A 207 17.25 -11.25 -3.12
N THR A 208 16.95 -12.50 -2.76
CA THR A 208 16.65 -13.57 -3.74
C THR A 208 15.49 -13.20 -4.65
N ARG A 209 14.44 -12.58 -4.10
CA ARG A 209 13.29 -12.12 -4.88
C ARG A 209 13.65 -11.03 -5.87
N VAL A 210 14.47 -10.05 -5.48
CA VAL A 210 14.93 -9.00 -6.39
C VAL A 210 15.77 -9.59 -7.53
N ASP A 211 16.65 -10.54 -7.22
CA ASP A 211 17.43 -11.24 -8.24
C ASP A 211 16.52 -12.05 -9.20
N ALA A 212 15.45 -12.63 -8.68
CA ALA A 212 14.44 -13.31 -9.51
C ALA A 212 13.66 -12.33 -10.40
N MET A 213 13.29 -11.15 -9.89
CA MET A 213 12.64 -10.10 -10.68
C MET A 213 13.52 -9.62 -11.83
N VAL A 214 14.81 -9.42 -11.59
CA VAL A 214 15.77 -9.04 -12.64
C VAL A 214 15.85 -10.13 -13.73
N ARG A 215 15.93 -11.39 -13.34
CA ARG A 215 15.92 -12.51 -14.30
C ARG A 215 14.59 -12.65 -15.05
N ALA A 216 13.49 -12.24 -14.44
CA ALA A 216 12.16 -12.29 -15.04
C ALA A 216 11.86 -11.13 -16.01
N GLY A 217 12.77 -10.15 -16.16
CA GLY A 217 12.60 -9.03 -17.08
C GLY A 217 12.18 -7.72 -16.42
N LEU A 218 12.58 -7.48 -15.16
CA LEU A 218 12.31 -6.21 -14.47
C LEU A 218 12.79 -4.97 -15.25
N GLU A 219 13.92 -5.10 -15.96
CA GLU A 219 14.50 -4.00 -16.74
C GLU A 219 13.63 -3.66 -17.95
N GLU A 220 13.16 -4.68 -18.66
CA GLU A 220 12.26 -4.55 -19.81
C GLU A 220 10.91 -3.98 -19.40
N GLU A 221 10.35 -4.47 -18.28
CA GLU A 221 9.12 -3.93 -17.70
C GLU A 221 9.31 -2.45 -17.32
N ALA A 222 10.37 -2.10 -16.62
CA ALA A 222 10.65 -0.72 -16.24
C ALA A 222 10.84 0.19 -17.48
N ARG A 223 11.49 -0.32 -18.55
CA ARG A 223 11.71 0.42 -19.78
C ARG A 223 10.40 0.68 -20.52
N SER A 224 9.48 -0.28 -20.53
CA SER A 224 8.19 -0.13 -21.22
C SER A 224 7.33 1.00 -20.64
N VAL A 225 7.45 1.27 -19.32
CA VAL A 225 6.68 2.32 -18.62
C VAL A 225 7.51 3.59 -18.32
N TYR A 226 8.77 3.66 -18.78
CA TYR A 226 9.67 4.77 -18.45
C TYR A 226 9.16 6.14 -18.92
N HIS A 227 8.47 6.21 -20.05
CA HIS A 227 7.87 7.44 -20.57
C HIS A 227 6.78 8.00 -19.62
N LEU A 228 6.20 7.16 -18.76
CA LEU A 228 5.19 7.50 -17.76
C LEU A 228 5.79 7.70 -16.35
N ARG A 229 7.12 7.80 -16.21
CA ARG A 229 7.83 7.81 -14.92
C ARG A 229 7.41 8.91 -13.93
N HIS A 230 6.71 9.94 -14.41
CA HIS A 230 6.15 11.02 -13.61
C HIS A 230 4.90 10.60 -12.82
N LEU A 231 4.23 9.50 -13.21
CA LEU A 231 3.00 9.03 -12.58
C LEU A 231 3.25 8.52 -11.15
N ASN A 232 2.31 8.82 -10.25
CA ASN A 232 2.41 8.38 -8.84
C ASN A 232 2.34 6.86 -8.70
N SER A 233 1.62 6.16 -9.56
CA SER A 233 1.54 4.69 -9.61
C SER A 233 2.92 4.04 -9.76
N LEU A 234 3.83 4.69 -10.51
CA LEU A 234 5.21 4.24 -10.75
C LEU A 234 6.21 4.70 -9.69
N ASN A 235 5.78 5.52 -8.72
CA ASN A 235 6.62 5.95 -7.60
C ASN A 235 6.79 4.83 -6.56
N THR A 236 7.48 3.76 -6.94
CA THR A 236 7.68 2.57 -6.10
C THR A 236 9.14 2.10 -6.15
N VAL A 237 9.54 1.33 -5.14
CA VAL A 237 10.84 0.65 -5.13
C VAL A 237 10.88 -0.33 -6.30
N GLY A 238 12.00 -0.39 -6.98
CA GLY A 238 12.20 -1.13 -8.21
C GLY A 238 12.20 -0.17 -9.40
N LEU A 239 11.09 0.49 -9.68
CA LEU A 239 11.01 1.41 -10.84
C LEU A 239 11.86 2.66 -10.66
N LYS A 240 11.84 3.29 -9.47
CA LYS A 240 12.64 4.50 -9.23
C LYS A 240 14.13 4.30 -9.44
N GLU A 241 14.65 3.17 -9.01
CA GLU A 241 16.04 2.82 -9.15
C GLU A 241 16.36 2.49 -10.62
N MET A 242 15.47 1.76 -11.33
CA MET A 242 15.63 1.51 -12.77
C MET A 242 15.57 2.81 -13.57
N PHE A 243 14.66 3.72 -13.23
CA PHE A 243 14.57 5.02 -13.89
C PHE A 243 15.83 5.86 -13.66
N ALA A 244 16.38 5.90 -12.45
CA ALA A 244 17.64 6.58 -12.16
C ALA A 244 18.81 6.01 -12.96
N TRP A 245 18.83 4.70 -13.19
CA TRP A 245 19.79 4.09 -14.11
C TRP A 245 19.55 4.53 -15.56
N PHE A 246 18.32 4.55 -16.04
CA PHE A 246 17.99 4.99 -17.40
C PHE A 246 18.29 6.48 -17.63
N ASP A 247 18.15 7.31 -16.59
CA ASP A 247 18.55 8.73 -16.60
C ASP A 247 20.07 8.94 -16.53
N GLY A 248 20.87 7.86 -16.40
CA GLY A 248 22.34 7.93 -16.28
C GLY A 248 22.87 8.43 -14.93
N THR A 249 21.98 8.61 -13.94
CA THR A 249 22.36 9.10 -12.60
C THR A 249 22.83 7.98 -11.67
N MET A 250 22.73 6.72 -12.10
CA MET A 250 23.11 5.52 -11.36
C MET A 250 23.61 4.42 -12.30
N GLN A 251 24.53 3.59 -11.84
CA GLN A 251 24.92 2.39 -12.58
C GLN A 251 23.91 1.25 -12.37
N ARG A 252 23.77 0.36 -13.37
CA ARG A 252 22.83 -0.78 -13.30
C ARG A 252 23.02 -1.63 -12.04
N THR A 253 24.23 -1.99 -11.74
CA THR A 253 24.57 -2.80 -10.56
C THR A 253 24.18 -2.10 -9.25
N GLU A 254 24.41 -0.79 -9.18
CA GLU A 254 24.02 0.03 -8.05
C GLU A 254 22.50 0.11 -7.92
N ALA A 255 21.77 0.23 -9.03
CA ALA A 255 20.30 0.25 -9.02
C ALA A 255 19.74 -1.03 -8.42
N ILE A 256 20.24 -2.20 -8.81
CA ILE A 256 19.81 -3.50 -8.27
C ILE A 256 20.08 -3.59 -6.76
N GLU A 257 21.27 -3.21 -6.31
CA GLU A 257 21.59 -3.23 -4.87
C GLU A 257 20.75 -2.21 -4.08
N ARG A 258 20.42 -1.08 -4.67
CA ARG A 258 19.51 -0.10 -4.05
C ARG A 258 18.07 -0.62 -3.96
N ILE A 259 17.58 -1.35 -4.96
CA ILE A 259 16.28 -2.03 -4.89
C ILE A 259 16.26 -2.98 -3.70
N LYS A 260 17.26 -3.86 -3.55
CA LYS A 260 17.37 -4.76 -2.39
C LYS A 260 17.35 -3.98 -1.08
N LYS A 261 18.19 -2.95 -0.96
CA LYS A 261 18.27 -2.10 0.24
C LYS A 261 16.95 -1.42 0.55
N ASN A 262 16.33 -0.77 -0.43
CA ASN A 262 15.10 0.00 -0.24
C ASN A 262 13.89 -0.91 0.05
N THR A 263 13.87 -2.12 -0.52
CA THR A 263 12.87 -3.15 -0.19
C THR A 263 13.02 -3.60 1.26
N ARG A 264 14.25 -3.80 1.76
CA ARG A 264 14.49 -4.10 3.20
C ARG A 264 14.06 -2.95 4.10
N VAL A 265 14.28 -1.70 3.69
CA VAL A 265 13.80 -0.51 4.43
C VAL A 265 12.28 -0.46 4.46
N TYR A 266 11.62 -0.75 3.33
CA TYR A 266 10.16 -0.82 3.27
C TYR A 266 9.60 -1.92 4.16
N ALA A 267 10.19 -3.11 4.12
CA ALA A 267 9.82 -4.22 5.00
C ALA A 267 9.91 -3.85 6.49
N LYS A 268 10.96 -3.13 6.90
CA LYS A 268 11.07 -2.61 8.27
C LYS A 268 9.93 -1.64 8.63
N LYS A 269 9.56 -0.75 7.71
CA LYS A 269 8.44 0.18 7.92
C LYS A 269 7.12 -0.57 8.12
N GLN A 270 6.88 -1.61 7.33
CA GLN A 270 5.72 -2.48 7.48
C GLN A 270 5.71 -3.15 8.87
N MET A 271 6.83 -3.73 9.29
CA MET A 271 6.93 -4.36 10.63
C MET A 271 6.68 -3.36 11.76
N THR A 272 7.28 -2.17 11.68
CA THR A 272 7.07 -1.10 12.67
C THR A 272 5.61 -0.64 12.73
N TRP A 273 4.93 -0.63 11.59
CA TRP A 273 3.51 -0.28 11.52
C TRP A 273 2.65 -1.32 12.23
N TRP A 274 2.79 -2.58 11.85
CA TRP A 274 1.99 -3.67 12.41
C TRP A 274 2.26 -3.94 13.89
N ALA A 275 3.46 -3.64 14.40
CA ALA A 275 3.77 -3.76 15.81
C ALA A 275 2.92 -2.85 16.74
N ARG A 276 2.21 -1.88 16.19
CA ARG A 276 1.28 -1.00 16.93
C ARG A 276 -0.09 -1.61 17.11
N ASP A 277 -0.44 -2.58 16.30
CA ASP A 277 -1.75 -3.25 16.34
C ASP A 277 -1.72 -4.41 17.32
N LYS A 278 -2.36 -4.20 18.48
CA LYS A 278 -2.40 -5.21 19.55
C LYS A 278 -3.38 -6.36 19.26
N GLU A 279 -4.23 -6.21 18.27
CA GLU A 279 -5.24 -7.22 17.88
C GLU A 279 -4.71 -8.17 16.80
N ILE A 280 -3.51 -7.91 16.27
CA ILE A 280 -2.92 -8.73 15.24
C ILE A 280 -2.29 -9.99 15.84
N ILE A 281 -2.62 -11.14 15.27
CA ILE A 281 -2.13 -12.44 15.73
C ILE A 281 -0.88 -12.80 14.96
N PRO A 282 0.28 -12.94 15.62
CA PRO A 282 1.49 -13.39 14.93
C PRO A 282 1.36 -14.86 14.55
N LEU A 283 1.74 -15.16 13.31
CA LEU A 283 1.88 -16.54 12.83
C LEU A 283 3.36 -16.89 12.74
N ASP A 284 3.69 -18.13 13.07
CA ASP A 284 5.02 -18.65 12.81
C ASP A 284 5.30 -18.59 11.29
N SER A 285 6.53 -18.27 10.93
CA SER A 285 6.98 -18.21 9.53
C SER A 285 6.93 -19.56 8.80
N THR A 286 6.73 -20.64 9.55
CA THR A 286 6.51 -22.01 9.07
C THR A 286 5.03 -22.41 9.07
N SER A 287 4.13 -21.54 9.62
CA SER A 287 2.70 -21.82 9.63
C SER A 287 2.17 -21.84 8.21
N SER A 288 1.75 -23.00 7.76
CA SER A 288 1.03 -23.18 6.50
C SER A 288 -0.49 -23.07 6.67
N ARG A 289 -0.99 -22.87 7.90
CA ARG A 289 -2.42 -22.98 8.19
C ARG A 289 -2.89 -21.96 9.21
N ILE A 290 -4.02 -21.30 8.91
CA ILE A 290 -4.78 -20.49 9.86
C ILE A 290 -5.92 -21.36 10.43
N GLU A 291 -5.96 -21.54 11.74
CA GLU A 291 -7.08 -22.19 12.41
C GLU A 291 -8.14 -21.15 12.72
N LEU A 292 -9.39 -21.45 12.35
CA LEU A 292 -10.56 -20.64 12.71
C LEU A 292 -11.20 -21.31 13.92
N GLU A 293 -11.02 -20.72 15.09
CA GLU A 293 -11.79 -21.04 16.28
C GLU A 293 -13.15 -20.33 16.25
#